data_46f1bb67c4811ea3869f9feeabb8cc9a
#
_entry.id   46f1bb67c4811ea3869f9feeabb8cc9a
#
_cell.length_a   1.000
_cell.length_b   1.000
_cell.length_c   1.000
_cell.angle_alpha   90.00
_cell.angle_beta   90.00
_cell.angle_gamma   90.00
#
_symmetry.space_group_name_H-M   'P 1'
#
loop_
_entity.id
_entity.type
_entity.pdbx_description
1 polymer ?
#
loop_
_entity_poly.entity_id
_entity_poly.type
_entity_poly.pdbx_seq_one_letter_code
_entity_poly.pdbx_strand_id
1 'polypeptide(L)'
;TLYESWMIRIERLSNGTVVNTTPEMQAFVSKVNNDKGHEFTINIKKLYENLSLGYLYVDSEVEIMPGKPLNSAKQLGDIDVLLINKNTKQIVCIEAKNFSESRTVYELIQQNRKIVTKELSHVIERDVWCKGNIDKFKFYVPEIDEQYSVKTIFLTYHENAYKYFEHERENDIIFLSTIEIVDNPMNVFV
;
A
#
# COMPACT_ATOMS: atom_id res chain seq x y z
N THR A 1 4.54 19.34 -30.30
CA THR A 1 5.92 19.08 -30.75
C THR A 1 6.23 17.59 -30.69
N LEU A 2 7.32 17.14 -31.38
CA LEU A 2 7.79 15.73 -31.34
C LEU A 2 8.11 15.30 -29.89
N TYR A 3 8.62 16.19 -29.07
CA TYR A 3 8.92 15.95 -27.65
C TYR A 3 7.65 15.65 -26.85
N GLU A 4 6.61 16.46 -26.98
CA GLU A 4 5.31 16.24 -26.31
C GLU A 4 4.68 14.92 -26.72
N SER A 5 4.69 14.59 -28.01
CA SER A 5 4.21 13.30 -28.51
C SER A 5 4.97 12.13 -27.92
N TRP A 6 6.29 12.27 -27.73
CA TRP A 6 7.15 11.25 -27.16
C TRP A 6 6.90 11.06 -25.66
N MET A 7 6.76 12.17 -24.92
CA MET A 7 6.43 12.14 -23.48
C MET A 7 5.06 11.50 -23.22
N ILE A 8 4.04 11.87 -24.02
CA ILE A 8 2.71 11.25 -23.93
C ILE A 8 2.78 9.74 -24.22
N ARG A 9 3.63 9.31 -25.15
CA ARG A 9 3.79 7.91 -25.48
C ARG A 9 4.46 7.12 -24.37
N ILE A 10 5.51 7.67 -23.75
CA ILE A 10 6.16 7.07 -22.57
C ILE A 10 5.17 6.98 -21.41
N GLU A 11 4.44 8.06 -21.14
CA GLU A 11 3.44 8.09 -20.10
C GLU A 11 2.35 7.03 -20.31
N ARG A 12 1.84 6.89 -21.53
CA ARG A 12 0.87 5.85 -21.87
C ARG A 12 1.42 4.43 -21.71
N LEU A 13 2.69 4.22 -22.08
CA LEU A 13 3.37 2.94 -21.87
C LEU A 13 3.51 2.60 -20.39
N SER A 14 3.96 3.57 -19.59
CA SER A 14 4.12 3.38 -18.14
C SER A 14 2.79 3.20 -17.40
N ASN A 15 1.69 3.74 -17.96
CA ASN A 15 0.35 3.63 -17.37
C ASN A 15 -0.43 2.39 -17.87
N GLY A 16 0.19 1.55 -18.70
CA GLY A 16 -0.46 0.36 -19.26
C GLY A 16 -1.60 0.64 -20.22
N THR A 17 -1.72 1.88 -20.74
CA THR A 17 -2.77 2.30 -21.69
C THR A 17 -2.40 2.06 -23.14
N VAL A 18 -1.18 1.62 -23.39
CA VAL A 18 -0.71 1.14 -24.70
C VAL A 18 -0.48 -0.36 -24.64
N VAL A 19 -1.00 -1.09 -25.59
CA VAL A 19 -0.75 -2.54 -25.71
C VAL A 19 0.75 -2.75 -25.93
N ASN A 20 1.41 -3.38 -24.98
CA ASN A 20 2.82 -3.72 -25.09
C ASN A 20 2.97 -4.89 -26.07
N THR A 21 3.59 -4.65 -27.21
CA THR A 21 3.65 -5.62 -28.32
C THR A 21 4.88 -6.51 -28.26
N THR A 22 5.92 -6.12 -27.52
CA THR A 22 7.16 -6.91 -27.41
C THR A 22 7.51 -7.26 -25.96
N PRO A 23 8.21 -8.41 -25.73
CA PRO A 23 8.68 -8.77 -24.38
C PRO A 23 9.57 -7.70 -23.73
N GLU A 24 10.41 -7.02 -24.52
CA GLU A 24 11.31 -5.98 -24.03
C GLU A 24 10.52 -4.76 -23.52
N MET A 25 9.46 -4.36 -24.23
CA MET A 25 8.56 -3.28 -23.80
C MET A 25 7.81 -3.67 -22.54
N GLN A 26 7.33 -4.90 -22.43
CA GLN A 26 6.67 -5.41 -21.22
C GLN A 26 7.63 -5.39 -20.02
N ALA A 27 8.87 -5.84 -20.20
CA ALA A 27 9.90 -5.81 -19.17
C ALA A 27 10.23 -4.37 -18.74
N PHE A 28 10.36 -3.45 -19.70
CA PHE A 28 10.60 -2.03 -19.42
C PHE A 28 9.46 -1.40 -18.60
N VAL A 29 8.20 -1.59 -19.02
CA VAL A 29 7.03 -1.06 -18.31
C VAL A 29 6.92 -1.66 -16.92
N SER A 30 7.15 -2.95 -16.77
CA SER A 30 7.15 -3.63 -15.48
C SER A 30 8.21 -3.06 -14.54
N LYS A 31 9.43 -2.83 -15.06
CA LYS A 31 10.50 -2.21 -14.28
C LYS A 31 10.12 -0.80 -13.82
N VAL A 32 9.65 0.06 -14.73
CA VAL A 32 9.24 1.44 -14.39
C VAL A 32 8.13 1.44 -13.33
N ASN A 33 7.15 0.55 -13.44
CA ASN A 33 6.07 0.47 -12.47
C ASN A 33 6.56 -0.03 -11.11
N ASN A 34 7.48 -1.00 -11.08
CA ASN A 34 8.08 -1.48 -9.84
C ASN A 34 8.91 -0.38 -9.15
N ASP A 35 9.75 0.34 -9.93
CA ASP A 35 10.58 1.44 -9.42
C ASP A 35 9.69 2.54 -8.80
N LYS A 36 8.60 2.93 -9.47
CA LYS A 36 7.62 3.90 -8.96
C LYS A 36 6.91 3.41 -7.69
N GLY A 37 6.55 2.13 -7.64
CA GLY A 37 5.93 1.53 -6.45
C GLY A 37 6.88 1.56 -5.26
N HIS A 38 8.11 1.11 -5.47
CA HIS A 38 9.15 1.11 -4.43
C HIS A 38 9.49 2.54 -3.95
N GLU A 39 9.65 3.50 -4.86
CA GLU A 39 9.86 4.91 -4.50
C GLU A 39 8.69 5.46 -3.66
N PHE A 40 7.45 5.10 -4.00
CA PHE A 40 6.27 5.50 -3.24
C PHE A 40 6.32 4.96 -1.81
N THR A 41 6.58 3.66 -1.63
CA THR A 41 6.75 3.03 -0.32
C THR A 41 7.83 3.73 0.52
N ILE A 42 9.01 4.00 -0.08
CA ILE A 42 10.10 4.73 0.59
C ILE A 42 9.66 6.13 1.02
N ASN A 43 8.92 6.86 0.19
CA ASN A 43 8.47 8.21 0.50
C ASN A 43 7.47 8.21 1.67
N ILE A 44 6.58 7.23 1.73
CA ILE A 44 5.66 7.07 2.87
C ILE A 44 6.44 6.74 4.15
N LYS A 45 7.39 5.80 4.09
CA LYS A 45 8.27 5.51 5.24
C LYS A 45 8.96 6.76 5.75
N LYS A 46 9.61 7.53 4.88
CA LYS A 46 10.29 8.78 5.22
C LYS A 46 9.36 9.82 5.83
N LEU A 47 8.12 9.92 5.36
CA LEU A 47 7.12 10.82 5.93
C LEU A 47 6.97 10.56 7.43
N TYR A 48 6.80 9.30 7.85
CA TYR A 48 6.64 8.93 9.25
C TYR A 48 7.93 8.97 10.07
N GLU A 49 9.07 8.60 9.48
CA GLU A 49 10.38 8.74 10.12
C GLU A 49 10.70 10.21 10.45
N ASN A 50 10.38 11.12 9.53
CA ASN A 50 10.63 12.56 9.71
C ASN A 50 9.79 13.20 10.83
N LEU A 51 8.69 12.57 11.26
CA LEU A 51 7.94 13.03 12.44
C LEU A 51 8.78 12.91 13.72
N SER A 52 9.79 12.07 13.73
CA SER A 52 10.73 11.87 14.86
C SER A 52 10.04 11.61 16.20
N LEU A 53 8.91 10.90 16.18
CA LEU A 53 8.10 10.60 17.35
C LEU A 53 8.66 9.36 18.05
N GLY A 54 9.27 9.52 19.22
CA GLY A 54 9.91 8.43 19.97
C GLY A 54 9.00 7.26 20.35
N TYR A 55 7.68 7.44 20.27
CA TYR A 55 6.68 6.39 20.51
C TYR A 55 6.19 5.69 19.23
N LEU A 56 6.67 6.10 18.06
CA LEU A 56 6.30 5.54 16.78
C LEU A 56 7.46 4.71 16.22
N TYR A 57 7.21 3.42 16.03
CA TYR A 57 8.10 2.53 15.26
C TYR A 57 7.69 2.54 13.79
N VAL A 58 8.65 2.62 12.90
CA VAL A 58 8.44 2.67 11.44
C VAL A 58 9.37 1.68 10.75
N ASP A 59 8.81 0.84 9.89
CA ASP A 59 9.58 -0.05 9.00
C ASP A 59 8.88 -0.22 7.65
N SER A 60 9.52 -0.85 6.68
CA SER A 60 8.96 -1.11 5.36
C SER A 60 9.36 -2.46 4.80
N GLU A 61 8.58 -2.95 3.83
CA GLU A 61 8.81 -4.23 3.15
C GLU A 61 8.94 -5.40 4.15
N VAL A 62 8.03 -5.40 5.14
CA VAL A 62 8.03 -6.39 6.21
C VAL A 62 7.36 -7.67 5.74
N GLU A 63 8.17 -8.70 5.49
CA GLU A 63 7.72 -9.97 4.91
C GLU A 63 6.94 -10.84 5.89
N ILE A 64 5.79 -11.37 5.44
CA ILE A 64 4.97 -12.36 6.15
C ILE A 64 5.10 -13.70 5.42
N MET A 65 6.05 -14.53 5.85
CA MET A 65 6.35 -15.80 5.21
C MET A 65 7.10 -16.75 6.15
N PRO A 66 7.22 -18.04 5.79
CA PRO A 66 7.99 -19.00 6.59
C PRO A 66 9.44 -18.56 6.81
N GLY A 67 9.91 -18.65 8.06
CA GLY A 67 11.30 -18.34 8.43
C GLY A 67 11.62 -16.85 8.61
N LYS A 68 10.66 -15.96 8.49
CA LYS A 68 10.82 -14.54 8.78
C LYS A 68 10.27 -14.17 10.17
N PRO A 69 10.57 -12.97 10.71
CA PRO A 69 10.03 -12.53 12.01
C PRO A 69 8.51 -12.65 12.09
N LEU A 70 7.80 -12.20 11.06
CA LEU A 70 6.37 -12.48 10.92
C LEU A 70 6.18 -13.86 10.26
N ASN A 71 6.48 -14.90 11.04
CA ASN A 71 6.46 -16.28 10.55
C ASN A 71 5.03 -16.77 10.33
N SER A 72 4.67 -17.00 9.08
CA SER A 72 3.41 -17.59 8.61
C SER A 72 3.64 -18.97 8.01
N ALA A 73 2.63 -19.86 8.04
CA ALA A 73 2.70 -21.18 7.40
C ALA A 73 2.80 -21.10 5.86
N LYS A 74 2.36 -19.98 5.26
CA LYS A 74 2.43 -19.69 3.82
C LYS A 74 2.95 -18.29 3.57
N GLN A 75 3.43 -18.04 2.36
CA GLN A 75 3.82 -16.70 1.93
C GLN A 75 2.57 -15.86 1.70
N LEU A 76 2.42 -14.78 2.49
CA LEU A 76 1.34 -13.81 2.39
C LEU A 76 1.78 -12.49 1.73
N GLY A 77 3.06 -12.40 1.33
CA GLY A 77 3.67 -11.18 0.80
C GLY A 77 4.28 -10.32 1.90
N ASP A 78 4.36 -9.04 1.65
CA ASP A 78 4.95 -8.05 2.54
C ASP A 78 3.95 -6.97 2.94
N ILE A 79 4.22 -6.30 4.05
CA ILE A 79 3.58 -5.05 4.46
C ILE A 79 4.47 -3.95 3.90
N ASP A 80 3.96 -3.13 2.97
CA ASP A 80 4.74 -2.06 2.35
C ASP A 80 5.29 -1.07 3.38
N VAL A 81 4.45 -0.61 4.33
CA VAL A 81 4.90 0.19 5.48
C VAL A 81 4.21 -0.28 6.75
N LEU A 82 5.03 -0.59 7.77
CA LEU A 82 4.59 -0.97 9.10
C LEU A 82 4.79 0.21 10.07
N LEU A 83 3.71 0.62 10.74
CA LEU A 83 3.76 1.61 11.79
C LEU A 83 3.24 1.00 13.11
N ILE A 84 3.96 1.22 14.21
CA ILE A 84 3.49 0.78 15.54
C ILE A 84 3.52 1.99 16.46
N ASN A 85 2.35 2.44 16.88
CA ASN A 85 2.19 3.55 17.82
C ASN A 85 2.03 2.99 19.24
N LYS A 86 3.05 3.22 20.07
CA LYS A 86 3.08 2.73 21.47
C LYS A 86 2.09 3.45 22.37
N ASN A 87 1.77 4.72 22.07
CA ASN A 87 0.86 5.51 22.89
C ASN A 87 -0.61 5.09 22.68
N THR A 88 -1.01 4.89 21.42
CA THR A 88 -2.37 4.48 21.08
C THR A 88 -2.53 2.96 21.06
N LYS A 89 -1.44 2.19 21.21
CA LYS A 89 -1.40 0.74 21.13
C LYS A 89 -1.99 0.23 19.79
N GLN A 90 -1.56 0.84 18.70
CA GLN A 90 -2.03 0.49 17.35
C GLN A 90 -0.89 0.04 16.46
N ILE A 91 -1.11 -1.05 15.74
CA ILE A 91 -0.29 -1.57 14.65
C ILE A 91 -1.01 -1.21 13.37
N VAL A 92 -0.38 -0.45 12.49
CA VAL A 92 -0.93 -0.05 11.20
C VAL A 92 -0.11 -0.71 10.10
N CYS A 93 -0.77 -1.53 9.29
CA CYS A 93 -0.22 -2.20 8.13
C CYS A 93 -0.68 -1.43 6.88
N ILE A 94 0.24 -0.78 6.17
CA ILE A 94 -0.08 -0.02 4.96
C ILE A 94 0.29 -0.85 3.73
N GLU A 95 -0.68 -1.03 2.84
CA GLU A 95 -0.49 -1.45 1.46
C GLU A 95 -0.47 -0.21 0.58
N ALA A 96 0.66 0.09 -0.06
CA ALA A 96 0.86 1.30 -0.84
C ALA A 96 0.76 1.01 -2.35
N LYS A 97 -0.14 1.67 -3.05
CA LYS A 97 -0.36 1.48 -4.49
C LYS A 97 -0.23 2.80 -5.26
N ASN A 98 0.80 2.87 -6.09
CA ASN A 98 1.01 4.01 -6.98
C ASN A 98 0.26 3.79 -8.31
N PHE A 99 -1.07 3.89 -8.27
CA PHE A 99 -1.86 3.89 -9.49
C PHE A 99 -1.74 5.23 -10.21
N SER A 100 -1.72 5.17 -11.53
CA SER A 100 -1.83 6.38 -12.35
C SER A 100 -3.21 7.03 -12.16
N GLU A 101 -3.25 8.36 -12.24
CA GLU A 101 -4.51 9.08 -12.21
C GLU A 101 -5.44 8.64 -13.34
N SER A 102 -6.68 8.32 -13.01
CA SER A 102 -7.71 7.96 -13.99
C SER A 102 -8.24 9.24 -14.65
N ARG A 103 -8.05 9.35 -15.96
CA ARG A 103 -8.48 10.52 -16.77
C ARG A 103 -9.84 10.34 -17.39
N THR A 104 -10.33 9.12 -17.43
CA THR A 104 -11.63 8.76 -18.02
C THR A 104 -12.40 7.83 -17.08
N VAL A 105 -13.73 7.82 -17.23
CA VAL A 105 -14.61 6.90 -16.49
C VAL A 105 -14.22 5.44 -16.77
N TYR A 106 -13.81 5.13 -17.99
CA TYR A 106 -13.36 3.79 -18.34
C TYR A 106 -12.11 3.36 -17.55
N GLU A 107 -11.08 4.22 -17.49
CA GLU A 107 -9.87 3.96 -16.70
C GLU A 107 -10.20 3.78 -15.21
N LEU A 108 -11.10 4.61 -14.68
CA LEU A 108 -11.56 4.51 -13.31
C LEU A 108 -12.23 3.15 -13.01
N ILE A 109 -13.12 2.70 -13.91
CA ILE A 109 -13.77 1.38 -13.78
C ILE A 109 -12.74 0.26 -13.85
N GLN A 110 -11.77 0.32 -14.77
CA GLN A 110 -10.71 -0.69 -14.88
C GLN A 110 -9.82 -0.72 -13.63
N GLN A 111 -9.48 0.44 -13.08
CA GLN A 111 -8.69 0.54 -11.85
C GLN A 111 -9.45 -0.06 -10.65
N ASN A 112 -10.72 0.29 -10.49
CA ASN A 112 -11.57 -0.28 -9.43
C ASN A 112 -11.72 -1.80 -9.58
N ARG A 113 -11.94 -2.31 -10.80
CA ARG A 113 -11.97 -3.74 -11.06
C ARG A 113 -10.67 -4.42 -10.64
N LYS A 114 -9.51 -3.86 -10.98
CA LYS A 114 -8.20 -4.40 -10.59
C LYS A 114 -8.05 -4.46 -9.07
N ILE A 115 -8.46 -3.41 -8.35
CA ILE A 115 -8.43 -3.38 -6.88
C ILE A 115 -9.25 -4.54 -6.33
N VAL A 116 -10.51 -4.67 -6.72
CA VAL A 116 -11.44 -5.69 -6.20
C VAL A 116 -10.99 -7.11 -6.54
N THR A 117 -10.61 -7.36 -7.80
CA THR A 117 -10.37 -8.74 -8.28
C THR A 117 -8.97 -9.27 -7.97
N LYS A 118 -7.99 -8.40 -7.69
CA LYS A 118 -6.60 -8.82 -7.53
C LYS A 118 -5.99 -8.33 -6.22
N GLU A 119 -5.96 -7.03 -6.00
CA GLU A 119 -5.16 -6.45 -4.91
C GLU A 119 -5.81 -6.71 -3.54
N LEU A 120 -7.12 -6.48 -3.44
CA LEU A 120 -7.83 -6.48 -2.17
C LEU A 120 -7.86 -7.87 -1.49
N SER A 121 -7.96 -8.95 -2.26
CA SER A 121 -7.97 -10.31 -1.71
C SER A 121 -6.71 -10.63 -0.91
N HIS A 122 -5.55 -10.24 -1.41
CA HIS A 122 -4.27 -10.44 -0.70
C HIS A 122 -4.15 -9.56 0.54
N VAL A 123 -4.66 -8.33 0.46
CA VAL A 123 -4.65 -7.39 1.60
C VAL A 123 -5.57 -7.89 2.72
N ILE A 124 -6.77 -8.37 2.38
CA ILE A 124 -7.70 -8.98 3.35
C ILE A 124 -7.07 -10.20 4.03
N GLU A 125 -6.42 -11.07 3.26
CA GLU A 125 -5.78 -12.26 3.82
C GLU A 125 -4.66 -11.89 4.81
N ARG A 126 -3.85 -10.89 4.50
CA ARG A 126 -2.83 -10.33 5.41
C ARG A 126 -3.45 -9.68 6.64
N ASP A 127 -4.51 -8.88 6.47
CA ASP A 127 -5.23 -8.24 7.57
C ASP A 127 -5.73 -9.27 8.60
N VAL A 128 -6.40 -10.31 8.12
CA VAL A 128 -6.89 -11.42 8.98
C VAL A 128 -5.73 -12.08 9.70
N TRP A 129 -4.62 -12.34 8.99
CA TRP A 129 -3.44 -12.94 9.59
C TRP A 129 -2.82 -12.03 10.65
N CYS A 130 -2.63 -10.73 10.36
CA CYS A 130 -2.05 -9.76 11.29
C CYS A 130 -2.90 -9.62 12.56
N LYS A 131 -4.23 -9.52 12.44
CA LYS A 131 -5.18 -9.47 13.57
C LYS A 131 -5.12 -10.74 14.43
N GLY A 132 -4.90 -11.91 13.82
CA GLY A 132 -4.77 -13.18 14.52
C GLY A 132 -3.38 -13.47 15.12
N ASN A 133 -2.36 -12.66 14.82
CA ASN A 133 -0.96 -12.92 15.20
C ASN A 133 -0.25 -11.67 15.75
N ILE A 134 -0.94 -10.87 16.57
CA ILE A 134 -0.41 -9.62 17.16
C ILE A 134 0.88 -9.87 17.94
N ASP A 135 1.00 -11.02 18.60
CA ASP A 135 2.18 -11.42 19.37
C ASP A 135 3.46 -11.48 18.52
N LYS A 136 3.37 -11.76 17.24
CA LYS A 136 4.51 -11.79 16.31
C LYS A 136 5.20 -10.44 16.15
N PHE A 137 4.44 -9.36 16.29
CA PHE A 137 4.98 -8.00 16.19
C PHE A 137 5.86 -7.61 17.38
N LYS A 138 5.92 -8.42 18.46
CA LYS A 138 6.89 -8.27 19.56
C LYS A 138 8.33 -8.29 19.10
N PHE A 139 8.62 -8.89 17.94
CA PHE A 139 9.95 -8.85 17.35
C PHE A 139 10.41 -7.41 17.06
N TYR A 140 9.48 -6.54 16.65
CA TYR A 140 9.76 -5.15 16.33
C TYR A 140 9.62 -4.22 17.54
N VAL A 141 8.60 -4.46 18.36
CA VAL A 141 8.30 -3.68 19.56
C VAL A 141 7.96 -4.66 20.69
N PRO A 142 8.93 -4.96 21.59
CA PRO A 142 8.76 -5.96 22.65
C PRO A 142 7.60 -5.71 23.61
N GLU A 143 7.17 -4.44 23.74
CA GLU A 143 6.10 -4.02 24.66
C GLU A 143 4.69 -4.34 24.14
N ILE A 144 4.54 -4.89 22.94
CA ILE A 144 3.22 -5.27 22.38
C ILE A 144 2.54 -6.28 23.31
N ASP A 145 1.28 -6.00 23.66
CA ASP A 145 0.42 -6.82 24.49
C ASP A 145 -0.96 -7.02 23.85
N GLU A 146 -1.88 -7.66 24.58
CA GLU A 146 -3.26 -7.94 24.13
C GLU A 146 -4.12 -6.67 23.91
N GLN A 147 -3.65 -5.49 24.37
CA GLN A 147 -4.38 -4.24 24.20
C GLN A 147 -4.10 -3.58 22.83
N TYR A 148 -3.10 -4.10 22.11
CA TYR A 148 -2.82 -3.60 20.77
C TYR A 148 -3.89 -4.05 19.78
N SER A 149 -4.26 -3.14 18.90
CA SER A 149 -5.16 -3.42 17.77
C SER A 149 -4.42 -3.29 16.45
N VAL A 150 -4.86 -4.05 15.44
CA VAL A 150 -4.33 -3.98 14.08
C VAL A 150 -5.32 -3.24 13.19
N LYS A 151 -4.81 -2.31 12.40
CA LYS A 151 -5.52 -1.64 11.31
C LYS A 151 -4.77 -1.88 9.99
N THR A 152 -5.49 -2.12 8.93
CA THR A 152 -4.93 -2.21 7.59
C THR A 152 -5.43 -1.07 6.73
N ILE A 153 -4.48 -0.39 6.09
CA ILE A 153 -4.74 0.76 5.21
C ILE A 153 -4.33 0.41 3.79
N PHE A 154 -5.25 0.61 2.86
CA PHE A 154 -4.97 0.60 1.44
C PHE A 154 -4.73 2.05 0.99
N LEU A 155 -3.46 2.40 0.80
CA LEU A 155 -3.03 3.76 0.49
C LEU A 155 -2.77 3.90 -1.01
N THR A 156 -3.42 4.87 -1.64
CA THR A 156 -3.19 5.19 -3.05
C THR A 156 -2.47 6.53 -3.20
N TYR A 157 -1.62 6.64 -4.24
CA TYR A 157 -0.91 7.89 -4.53
C TYR A 157 -1.89 9.01 -4.86
N HIS A 158 -2.84 8.77 -5.76
CA HIS A 158 -3.95 9.67 -6.07
C HIS A 158 -5.22 9.22 -5.35
N GLU A 159 -6.16 10.13 -5.20
CA GLU A 159 -7.47 9.81 -4.69
C GLU A 159 -8.14 8.74 -5.57
N ASN A 160 -8.75 7.75 -4.94
CA ASN A 160 -9.37 6.63 -5.64
C ASN A 160 -10.86 6.56 -5.34
N ALA A 161 -11.67 6.42 -6.40
CA ALA A 161 -13.12 6.37 -6.25
C ALA A 161 -13.62 5.17 -5.46
N TYR A 162 -12.85 4.06 -5.39
CA TYR A 162 -13.23 2.88 -4.59
C TYR A 162 -13.47 3.22 -3.11
N LYS A 163 -12.81 4.23 -2.60
CA LYS A 163 -13.03 4.77 -1.26
C LYS A 163 -14.50 5.11 -0.97
N TYR A 164 -15.23 5.56 -1.99
CA TYR A 164 -16.62 6.02 -1.85
C TYR A 164 -17.67 4.91 -1.98
N PHE A 165 -17.26 3.67 -2.26
CA PHE A 165 -18.15 2.49 -2.32
C PHE A 165 -18.18 1.73 -0.98
N GLU A 166 -18.33 2.45 0.14
CA GLU A 166 -18.25 1.88 1.51
C GLU A 166 -19.29 0.80 1.79
N HIS A 167 -20.51 0.94 1.27
CA HIS A 167 -21.61 0.01 1.49
C HIS A 167 -21.43 -1.35 0.79
N GLU A 168 -20.45 -1.50 -0.08
CA GLU A 168 -20.12 -2.78 -0.75
C GLU A 168 -18.94 -3.50 -0.06
N ARG A 169 -18.40 -2.92 1.02
CA ARG A 169 -17.22 -3.49 1.68
C ARG A 169 -17.63 -4.39 2.85
N GLU A 170 -17.24 -5.66 2.74
CA GLU A 170 -17.38 -6.65 3.81
C GLU A 170 -16.13 -6.75 4.70
N ASN A 171 -15.23 -5.76 4.64
CA ASN A 171 -13.95 -5.78 5.35
C ASN A 171 -13.66 -4.43 6.03
N ASP A 172 -12.77 -4.46 7.05
CA ASP A 172 -12.39 -3.29 7.86
C ASP A 172 -11.18 -2.52 7.26
N ILE A 173 -10.84 -2.74 5.98
CA ILE A 173 -9.71 -2.07 5.35
C ILE A 173 -10.07 -0.60 5.10
N ILE A 174 -9.21 0.28 5.59
CA ILE A 174 -9.37 1.73 5.44
C ILE A 174 -8.69 2.17 4.13
N PHE A 175 -9.40 2.94 3.31
CA PHE A 175 -8.85 3.48 2.07
C PHE A 175 -8.49 4.95 2.26
N LEU A 176 -7.21 5.27 2.06
CA LEU A 176 -6.69 6.64 2.11
C LEU A 176 -5.92 6.97 0.82
N SER A 177 -5.78 8.26 0.55
CA SER A 177 -4.90 8.80 -0.47
C SER A 177 -3.71 9.52 0.16
N THR A 178 -2.65 9.74 -0.63
CA THR A 178 -1.45 10.44 -0.16
C THR A 178 -1.77 11.82 0.41
N ILE A 179 -2.69 12.57 -0.20
CA ILE A 179 -3.04 13.91 0.27
C ILE A 179 -3.55 13.90 1.71
N GLU A 180 -4.35 12.88 2.07
CA GLU A 180 -4.93 12.78 3.42
C GLU A 180 -3.90 12.51 4.51
N ILE A 181 -2.83 11.77 4.19
CA ILE A 181 -1.75 11.50 5.14
C ILE A 181 -0.66 12.57 5.14
N VAL A 182 -0.47 13.31 4.04
CA VAL A 182 0.47 14.45 3.99
C VAL A 182 -0.09 15.62 4.79
N ASP A 183 -1.39 15.91 4.66
CA ASP A 183 -2.07 16.97 5.41
C ASP A 183 -2.15 16.66 6.91
N ASN A 184 -2.38 15.40 7.26
CA ASN A 184 -2.39 14.93 8.64
C ASN A 184 -1.86 13.49 8.74
N PRO A 185 -0.55 13.30 8.98
CA PRO A 185 0.05 11.97 9.07
C PRO A 185 -0.56 11.07 10.16
N MET A 186 -1.18 11.66 11.19
CA MET A 186 -1.80 10.90 12.27
C MET A 186 -3.17 10.33 11.93
N ASN A 187 -3.76 10.67 10.76
CA ASN A 187 -5.05 10.11 10.31
C ASN A 187 -5.05 8.58 10.23
N VAL A 188 -3.90 7.95 10.03
CA VAL A 188 -3.77 6.48 9.99
C VAL A 188 -4.08 5.82 11.35
N PHE A 189 -4.06 6.59 12.45
CA PHE A 189 -4.32 6.11 13.82
C PHE A 189 -5.72 6.48 14.33
N VAL A 190 -6.51 7.19 13.56
CA VAL A 190 -7.91 7.53 13.87
C VAL A 190 -8.87 6.51 13.25
#